data_66b14f9e20fc2ab79930d8feb9e29f0f
#
_entry.id   66b14f9e20fc2ab79930d8feb9e29f0f
#
_cell.length_a   1.000
_cell.length_b   1.000
_cell.length_c   1.000
_cell.angle_alpha   90.00
_cell.angle_beta   90.00
_cell.angle_gamma   90.00
#
_symmetry.space_group_name_H-M   'P 1'
#
loop_
_entity.id
_entity.type
_entity.pdbx_description
1 polymer ?
#
loop_
_entity_poly.entity_id
_entity_poly.type
_entity_poly.pdbx_seq_one_letter_code
_entity_poly.pdbx_strand_id
1 'polypeptide(L)'
;MAYNFKTERGVPMRKNSSKKLTAYITKNRYLLALFIGVLAGTFFANCYGQDNIDVWGLYNKDYLEMMSMVSLNYRQLWWYVAANRIKLVGILALCMMTTVRGILMLAVTCFGGAELGVMVSMSVMQYGMAGVLLVAASLLPQWIFYTAVMMMAINVTHVANNKKAPAIAAALVLILAGICTEVLVNPVLVKNVIYMIY
;
A
#
# COMPACT_ATOMS: atom_id res chain seq x y z
N MET A 1 0.10 73.79 -1.11
CA MET A 1 -0.67 72.50 -1.07
C MET A 1 0.20 71.40 -1.54
N ALA A 2 0.78 70.61 -0.63
CA ALA A 2 1.62 69.46 -0.95
C ALA A 2 0.78 68.20 -0.78
N TYR A 3 0.49 67.50 -1.87
CA TYR A 3 -0.19 66.20 -1.86
C TYR A 3 0.80 65.11 -1.48
N ASN A 4 0.60 64.50 -0.33
CA ASN A 4 1.35 63.38 0.19
C ASN A 4 0.84 62.09 -0.45
N PHE A 5 1.55 61.53 -1.41
CA PHE A 5 1.26 60.22 -2.02
C PHE A 5 1.72 59.12 -1.05
N LYS A 6 0.78 58.55 -0.32
CA LYS A 6 0.99 57.39 0.56
C LYS A 6 1.13 56.16 -0.30
N THR A 7 2.37 55.68 -0.48
CA THR A 7 2.68 54.42 -1.16
C THR A 7 2.04 53.26 -0.39
N GLU A 8 1.02 52.65 -0.96
CA GLU A 8 0.38 51.46 -0.41
C GLU A 8 1.40 50.33 -0.39
N ARG A 9 1.61 49.78 0.78
CA ARG A 9 2.50 48.67 1.11
C ARG A 9 2.03 47.42 0.38
N GLY A 10 2.86 46.87 -0.53
CA GLY A 10 2.66 45.62 -1.20
C GLY A 10 2.36 44.52 -0.19
N VAL A 11 1.22 43.88 -0.35
CA VAL A 11 0.69 42.80 0.47
C VAL A 11 1.64 41.58 0.39
N PRO A 12 2.19 41.05 1.50
CA PRO A 12 3.04 39.88 1.46
C PRO A 12 2.21 38.58 1.38
N MET A 13 1.47 38.41 0.27
CA MET A 13 0.63 37.20 0.07
C MET A 13 1.41 35.93 -0.21
N ARG A 14 2.66 36.02 -0.67
CA ARG A 14 3.43 34.85 -1.12
C ARG A 14 4.04 34.00 0.01
N LYS A 15 4.36 34.60 1.17
CA LYS A 15 5.05 33.94 2.28
C LYS A 15 4.10 33.06 3.13
N ASN A 16 2.81 33.30 3.11
CA ASN A 16 1.82 32.57 3.91
C ASN A 16 1.33 31.30 3.18
N SER A 17 1.30 31.33 1.85
CA SER A 17 0.92 30.19 1.02
C SER A 17 1.97 29.06 1.06
N SER A 18 3.26 29.41 0.99
CA SER A 18 4.35 28.42 1.06
C SER A 18 4.40 27.71 2.42
N LYS A 19 4.19 28.44 3.53
CA LYS A 19 4.13 27.84 4.87
C LYS A 19 2.96 26.87 5.04
N LYS A 20 1.78 27.22 4.50
CA LYS A 20 0.60 26.34 4.52
C LYS A 20 0.84 25.09 3.68
N LEU A 21 1.44 25.22 2.50
CA LEU A 21 1.78 24.12 1.63
C LEU A 21 2.79 23.16 2.29
N THR A 22 3.86 23.72 2.87
CA THR A 22 4.87 22.89 3.59
C THR A 22 4.24 22.16 4.77
N ALA A 23 3.39 22.83 5.56
CA ALA A 23 2.69 22.18 6.67
C ALA A 23 1.75 21.06 6.19
N TYR A 24 1.05 21.24 5.06
CA TYR A 24 0.20 20.23 4.45
C TYR A 24 1.00 19.02 3.96
N ILE A 25 2.12 19.27 3.26
CA ILE A 25 3.04 18.22 2.77
C ILE A 25 3.59 17.42 3.95
N THR A 26 4.06 18.10 5.01
CA THR A 26 4.61 17.42 6.19
C THR A 26 3.56 16.57 6.90
N LYS A 27 2.32 17.06 6.98
CA LYS A 27 1.20 16.33 7.59
C LYS A 27 0.81 15.08 6.80
N ASN A 28 0.83 15.17 5.46
CA ASN A 28 0.34 14.11 4.57
C ASN A 28 1.48 13.37 3.84
N ARG A 29 2.72 13.42 4.37
CA ARG A 29 3.91 12.87 3.69
C ARG A 29 3.80 11.39 3.29
N TYR A 30 3.17 10.56 4.10
CA TYR A 30 2.98 9.13 3.79
C TYR A 30 1.97 8.93 2.65
N LEU A 31 0.88 9.70 2.64
CA LEU A 31 -0.09 9.66 1.55
C LEU A 31 0.54 10.12 0.23
N LEU A 32 1.34 11.19 0.26
CA LEU A 32 2.09 11.66 -0.90
C LEU A 32 3.10 10.62 -1.39
N ALA A 33 3.83 9.96 -0.47
CA ALA A 33 4.76 8.88 -0.83
C ALA A 33 4.04 7.71 -1.49
N LEU A 34 2.86 7.34 -0.97
CA LEU A 34 2.03 6.30 -1.58
C LEU A 34 1.64 6.67 -3.02
N PHE A 35 1.12 7.89 -3.24
CA PHE A 35 0.75 8.34 -4.58
C PHE A 35 1.93 8.41 -5.55
N ILE A 36 3.08 8.93 -5.10
CA ILE A 36 4.31 8.95 -5.90
C ILE A 36 4.71 7.53 -6.27
N GLY A 37 4.63 6.59 -5.32
CA GLY A 37 4.87 5.18 -5.56
C GLY A 37 3.95 4.61 -6.63
N VAL A 38 2.63 4.80 -6.49
CA VAL A 38 1.63 4.33 -7.46
C VAL A 38 1.93 4.87 -8.86
N LEU A 39 2.19 6.17 -8.99
CA LEU A 39 2.54 6.78 -10.29
C LEU A 39 3.82 6.18 -10.89
N ALA A 40 4.86 6.00 -10.06
CA ALA A 40 6.12 5.39 -10.50
C ALA A 40 5.91 3.93 -10.94
N GLY A 41 5.14 3.14 -10.18
CA GLY A 41 4.81 1.76 -10.51
C GLY A 41 3.98 1.64 -11.79
N THR A 42 2.97 2.52 -11.95
CA THR A 42 2.17 2.60 -13.17
C THR A 42 3.03 2.96 -14.38
N PHE A 43 3.93 3.94 -14.24
CA PHE A 43 4.85 4.32 -15.31
C PHE A 43 5.78 3.16 -15.68
N PHE A 44 6.36 2.49 -14.68
CA PHE A 44 7.23 1.33 -14.90
C PHE A 44 6.49 0.20 -15.64
N ALA A 45 5.27 -0.14 -15.21
CA ALA A 45 4.44 -1.15 -15.86
C ALA A 45 4.12 -0.81 -17.32
N ASN A 46 3.84 0.47 -17.62
CA ASN A 46 3.56 0.91 -18.99
C ASN A 46 4.81 0.88 -19.89
N CYS A 47 6.00 1.16 -19.34
CA CYS A 47 7.25 1.15 -20.12
C CYS A 47 7.80 -0.25 -20.37
N TYR A 48 7.68 -1.16 -19.40
CA TYR A 48 8.34 -2.46 -19.43
C TYR A 48 7.38 -3.65 -19.39
N GLY A 49 6.12 -3.41 -19.04
CA GLY A 49 5.13 -4.47 -18.81
C GLY A 49 4.64 -5.11 -20.09
N GLN A 50 4.49 -4.36 -21.17
CA GLN A 50 3.91 -4.85 -22.43
C GLN A 50 4.74 -5.99 -23.05
N ASP A 51 6.06 -5.87 -23.02
CA ASP A 51 6.97 -6.86 -23.61
C ASP A 51 7.21 -8.10 -22.73
N ASN A 52 6.81 -8.04 -21.45
CA ASN A 52 7.14 -9.06 -20.45
C ASN A 52 5.90 -9.59 -19.70
N ILE A 53 4.70 -9.34 -20.18
CA ILE A 53 3.45 -9.78 -19.53
C ILE A 53 3.45 -11.30 -19.27
N ASP A 54 3.93 -12.09 -20.25
CA ASP A 54 3.95 -13.55 -20.14
C ASP A 54 4.97 -14.07 -19.11
N VAL A 55 5.98 -13.27 -18.78
CA VAL A 55 7.02 -13.62 -17.79
C VAL A 55 6.52 -13.37 -16.35
N TRP A 56 5.59 -12.45 -16.19
CA TRP A 56 5.02 -12.09 -14.88
C TRP A 56 3.87 -13.03 -14.50
N GLY A 57 4.21 -14.24 -14.10
CA GLY A 57 3.35 -15.41 -13.92
C GLY A 57 1.96 -15.18 -13.30
N LEU A 58 1.81 -14.20 -12.40
CA LEU A 58 0.53 -13.89 -11.75
C LEU A 58 -0.51 -13.29 -12.71
N TYR A 59 -0.09 -12.78 -13.86
CA TYR A 59 -0.93 -12.10 -14.85
C TYR A 59 -1.05 -12.89 -16.15
N ASN A 60 -0.37 -14.05 -16.25
CA ASN A 60 -0.48 -14.95 -17.37
C ASN A 60 -1.84 -15.67 -17.34
N LYS A 61 -2.55 -15.71 -18.49
CA LYS A 61 -3.84 -16.38 -18.62
C LYS A 61 -3.77 -17.85 -18.26
N ASP A 62 -2.74 -18.54 -18.72
CA ASP A 62 -2.54 -19.98 -18.46
C ASP A 62 -2.37 -20.26 -16.97
N TYR A 63 -1.67 -19.36 -16.25
CA TYR A 63 -1.50 -19.46 -14.81
C TYR A 63 -2.81 -19.28 -14.04
N LEU A 64 -3.64 -18.31 -14.43
CA LEU A 64 -4.95 -18.09 -13.80
C LEU A 64 -5.91 -19.23 -14.07
N GLU A 65 -5.91 -19.78 -15.28
CA GLU A 65 -6.72 -20.95 -15.64
C GLU A 65 -6.30 -22.17 -14.79
N MET A 66 -5.01 -22.41 -14.69
CA MET A 66 -4.46 -23.48 -13.83
C MET A 66 -4.84 -23.26 -12.35
N MET A 67 -4.78 -22.03 -11.84
CA MET A 67 -5.19 -21.69 -10.47
C MET A 67 -6.67 -21.94 -10.22
N SER A 68 -7.54 -21.79 -11.24
CA SER A 68 -8.97 -22.08 -11.11
C SER A 68 -9.24 -23.57 -10.89
N MET A 69 -8.40 -24.46 -11.42
CA MET A 69 -8.53 -25.92 -11.36
C MET A 69 -7.87 -26.56 -10.15
N VAL A 70 -6.90 -25.87 -9.50
CA VAL A 70 -6.14 -26.43 -8.39
C VAL A 70 -6.99 -26.52 -7.12
N SER A 71 -6.97 -27.68 -6.47
CA SER A 71 -7.49 -27.86 -5.12
C SER A 71 -6.50 -27.26 -4.10
N LEU A 72 -6.92 -26.22 -3.39
CA LEU A 72 -6.07 -25.53 -2.42
C LEU A 72 -5.91 -26.38 -1.13
N ASN A 73 -4.68 -26.66 -0.77
CA ASN A 73 -4.35 -27.19 0.55
C ASN A 73 -4.22 -26.03 1.55
N TYR A 74 -5.32 -25.70 2.22
CA TYR A 74 -5.39 -24.55 3.16
C TYR A 74 -4.35 -24.62 4.28
N ARG A 75 -3.97 -25.82 4.73
CA ARG A 75 -2.93 -25.99 5.77
C ARG A 75 -1.55 -25.54 5.30
N GLN A 76 -1.16 -25.92 4.10
CA GLN A 76 0.12 -25.48 3.51
C GLN A 76 0.10 -23.99 3.18
N LEU A 77 -1.02 -23.50 2.62
CA LEU A 77 -1.20 -22.11 2.31
C LEU A 77 -1.10 -21.23 3.58
N TRP A 78 -1.71 -21.67 4.69
CA TRP A 78 -1.67 -20.94 5.95
C TRP A 78 -0.24 -20.77 6.47
N TRP A 79 0.56 -21.85 6.49
CA TRP A 79 1.95 -21.78 6.92
C TRP A 79 2.81 -20.92 6.00
N TYR A 80 2.60 -20.99 4.70
CA TYR A 80 3.32 -20.18 3.71
C TYR A 80 3.03 -18.69 3.89
N VAL A 81 1.75 -18.30 3.96
CA VAL A 81 1.32 -16.92 4.17
C VAL A 81 1.80 -16.40 5.52
N ALA A 82 1.60 -17.17 6.60
CA ALA A 82 2.04 -16.77 7.94
C ALA A 82 3.55 -16.52 7.99
N ALA A 83 4.36 -17.42 7.43
CA ALA A 83 5.82 -17.28 7.40
C ALA A 83 6.24 -16.01 6.64
N ASN A 84 5.63 -15.72 5.49
CA ASN A 84 5.94 -14.51 4.72
C ASN A 84 5.50 -13.24 5.44
N ARG A 85 4.32 -13.23 6.07
CA ARG A 85 3.83 -12.06 6.82
C ARG A 85 4.64 -11.81 8.09
N ILE A 86 5.06 -12.85 8.80
CA ILE A 86 5.95 -12.72 9.96
C ILE A 86 7.30 -12.11 9.56
N LYS A 87 7.88 -12.51 8.42
CA LYS A 87 9.11 -11.88 7.90
C LYS A 87 8.92 -10.39 7.62
N LEU A 88 7.83 -10.00 6.95
CA LEU A 88 7.52 -8.59 6.67
C LEU A 88 7.32 -7.78 7.95
N VAL A 89 6.57 -8.31 8.90
CA VAL A 89 6.37 -7.69 10.22
C VAL A 89 7.69 -7.55 10.97
N GLY A 90 8.56 -8.56 10.91
CA GLY A 90 9.90 -8.50 11.48
C GLY A 90 10.76 -7.40 10.88
N ILE A 91 10.76 -7.25 9.55
CA ILE A 91 11.48 -6.17 8.86
C ILE A 91 10.90 -4.81 9.27
N LEU A 92 9.57 -4.65 9.30
CA LEU A 92 8.92 -3.43 9.77
C LEU A 92 9.28 -3.09 11.21
N ALA A 93 9.29 -4.09 12.11
CA ALA A 93 9.68 -3.90 13.49
C ALA A 93 11.15 -3.43 13.62
N LEU A 94 12.06 -4.03 12.86
CA LEU A 94 13.45 -3.59 12.78
C LEU A 94 13.58 -2.14 12.27
N CYS A 95 12.85 -1.79 11.20
CA CYS A 95 12.80 -0.41 10.70
C CYS A 95 12.32 0.58 11.77
N MET A 96 11.34 0.18 12.59
CA MET A 96 10.82 1.03 13.68
C MET A 96 11.78 1.24 14.83
N MET A 97 12.72 0.30 15.07
CA MET A 97 13.75 0.41 16.10
C MET A 97 14.90 1.34 15.67
N THR A 98 15.03 1.65 14.39
CA THR A 98 16.13 2.46 13.84
C THR A 98 15.87 3.95 14.07
N THR A 99 16.95 4.74 14.24
CA THR A 99 16.89 6.19 14.42
C THR A 99 16.26 6.91 13.21
N VAL A 100 16.46 6.38 12.00
CA VAL A 100 15.94 6.94 10.73
C VAL A 100 14.57 6.38 10.32
N ARG A 101 13.83 5.84 11.29
CA ARG A 101 12.51 5.18 11.08
C ARG A 101 11.55 5.96 10.17
N GLY A 102 11.51 7.31 10.28
CA GLY A 102 10.60 8.13 9.50
C GLY A 102 10.88 8.07 7.99
N ILE A 103 12.15 8.03 7.61
CA ILE A 103 12.59 7.90 6.21
C ILE A 103 12.33 6.48 5.72
N LEU A 104 12.65 5.46 6.53
CA LEU A 104 12.41 4.06 6.20
C LEU A 104 10.92 3.77 5.98
N MET A 105 10.04 4.25 6.86
CA MET A 105 8.60 4.09 6.72
C MET A 105 8.05 4.81 5.49
N LEU A 106 8.63 5.96 5.12
CA LEU A 106 8.26 6.68 3.92
C LEU A 106 8.69 5.90 2.66
N ALA A 107 9.89 5.31 2.67
CA ALA A 107 10.38 4.45 1.60
C ALA A 107 9.51 3.18 1.45
N VAL A 108 9.17 2.51 2.56
CA VAL A 108 8.27 1.33 2.55
C VAL A 108 6.90 1.69 1.99
N THR A 109 6.35 2.85 2.37
CA THR A 109 5.04 3.31 1.86
C THR A 109 5.11 3.62 0.36
N CYS A 110 6.18 4.24 -0.10
CA CYS A 110 6.41 4.53 -1.52
C CYS A 110 6.56 3.23 -2.33
N PHE A 111 7.34 2.26 -1.81
CA PHE A 111 7.51 0.96 -2.46
C PHE A 111 6.20 0.18 -2.54
N GLY A 112 5.42 0.13 -1.46
CA GLY A 112 4.08 -0.49 -1.48
C GLY A 112 3.12 0.19 -2.46
N GLY A 113 3.22 1.52 -2.61
CA GLY A 113 2.50 2.24 -3.66
C GLY A 113 2.94 1.82 -5.07
N ALA A 114 4.25 1.67 -5.31
CA ALA A 114 4.77 1.23 -6.60
C ALA A 114 4.31 -0.19 -6.96
N GLU A 115 4.34 -1.09 -6.00
CA GLU A 115 3.83 -2.46 -6.13
C GLU A 115 2.35 -2.49 -6.54
N LEU A 116 1.51 -1.67 -5.89
CA LEU A 116 0.11 -1.46 -6.29
C LEU A 116 -0.03 -0.93 -7.71
N GLY A 117 0.73 0.10 -8.05
CA GLY A 117 0.69 0.70 -9.39
C GLY A 117 1.04 -0.32 -10.47
N VAL A 118 2.06 -1.14 -10.27
CA VAL A 118 2.43 -2.23 -11.18
C VAL A 118 1.30 -3.26 -11.27
N MET A 119 0.81 -3.76 -10.13
CA MET A 119 -0.25 -4.78 -10.11
C MET A 119 -1.51 -4.34 -10.85
N VAL A 120 -2.01 -3.13 -10.56
CA VAL A 120 -3.21 -2.60 -11.22
C VAL A 120 -2.97 -2.42 -12.72
N SER A 121 -1.84 -1.81 -13.11
CA SER A 121 -1.56 -1.54 -14.52
C SER A 121 -1.42 -2.82 -15.33
N MET A 122 -0.67 -3.80 -14.84
CA MET A 122 -0.49 -5.10 -15.51
C MET A 122 -1.80 -5.85 -15.64
N SER A 123 -2.62 -5.88 -14.57
CA SER A 123 -3.94 -6.52 -14.62
C SER A 123 -4.89 -5.85 -15.60
N VAL A 124 -4.87 -4.51 -15.69
CA VAL A 124 -5.69 -3.76 -16.65
C VAL A 124 -5.23 -4.01 -18.08
N MET A 125 -3.92 -4.07 -18.33
CA MET A 125 -3.39 -4.40 -19.66
C MET A 125 -3.85 -5.78 -20.14
N GLN A 126 -3.90 -6.76 -19.24
CA GLN A 126 -4.23 -8.15 -19.57
C GLN A 126 -5.74 -8.42 -19.65
N TYR A 127 -6.52 -7.88 -18.70
CA TYR A 127 -7.93 -8.22 -18.51
C TYR A 127 -8.87 -7.00 -18.57
N GLY A 128 -8.37 -5.82 -18.92
CA GLY A 128 -9.16 -4.59 -18.92
C GLY A 128 -9.76 -4.29 -17.54
N MET A 129 -11.03 -3.90 -17.51
CA MET A 129 -11.70 -3.56 -16.23
C MET A 129 -11.86 -4.77 -15.29
N ALA A 130 -11.92 -5.99 -15.80
CA ALA A 130 -11.94 -7.19 -14.97
C ALA A 130 -10.63 -7.38 -14.20
N GLY A 131 -9.50 -6.90 -14.74
CA GLY A 131 -8.21 -6.86 -14.03
C GLY A 131 -8.25 -6.01 -12.76
N VAL A 132 -8.98 -4.90 -12.74
CA VAL A 132 -9.16 -4.09 -11.53
C VAL A 132 -9.90 -4.89 -10.46
N LEU A 133 -10.94 -5.63 -10.84
CA LEU A 133 -11.68 -6.50 -9.92
C LEU A 133 -10.80 -7.63 -9.38
N LEU A 134 -9.93 -8.20 -10.22
CA LEU A 134 -8.99 -9.24 -9.83
C LEU A 134 -8.01 -8.72 -8.75
N VAL A 135 -7.41 -7.55 -8.96
CA VAL A 135 -6.51 -6.91 -7.97
C VAL A 135 -7.29 -6.55 -6.71
N ALA A 136 -8.49 -6.00 -6.84
CA ALA A 136 -9.32 -5.68 -5.69
C ALA A 136 -9.66 -6.94 -4.86
N ALA A 137 -10.06 -8.01 -5.50
CA ALA A 137 -10.38 -9.29 -4.84
C ALA A 137 -9.15 -9.89 -4.14
N SER A 138 -7.95 -9.74 -4.72
CA SER A 138 -6.71 -10.29 -4.17
C SER A 138 -6.14 -9.46 -3.02
N LEU A 139 -6.41 -8.15 -2.95
CA LEU A 139 -5.76 -7.24 -2.01
C LEU A 139 -6.69 -6.68 -0.93
N LEU A 140 -7.92 -6.26 -1.30
CA LEU A 140 -8.77 -5.48 -0.40
C LEU A 140 -9.08 -6.15 0.94
N PRO A 141 -9.41 -7.44 1.03
CA PRO A 141 -9.79 -8.03 2.32
C PRO A 141 -8.70 -7.92 3.38
N GLN A 142 -7.46 -8.21 3.02
CA GLN A 142 -6.32 -8.18 3.95
C GLN A 142 -5.73 -6.79 4.16
N TRP A 143 -5.83 -5.92 3.14
CA TRP A 143 -5.25 -4.57 3.19
C TRP A 143 -5.82 -3.70 4.29
N ILE A 144 -7.10 -3.88 4.63
CA ILE A 144 -7.76 -3.17 5.72
C ILE A 144 -7.02 -3.44 7.04
N PHE A 145 -6.65 -4.69 7.30
CA PHE A 145 -5.95 -5.07 8.53
C PHE A 145 -4.50 -4.60 8.52
N TYR A 146 -3.78 -4.78 7.41
CA TYR A 146 -2.36 -4.40 7.32
C TYR A 146 -2.16 -2.89 7.31
N THR A 147 -3.05 -2.10 6.69
CA THR A 147 -3.00 -0.64 6.78
C THR A 147 -3.29 -0.14 8.19
N ALA A 148 -4.20 -0.78 8.92
CA ALA A 148 -4.43 -0.45 10.33
C ALA A 148 -3.17 -0.71 11.17
N VAL A 149 -2.49 -1.86 10.99
CA VAL A 149 -1.21 -2.16 11.66
C VAL A 149 -0.14 -1.14 11.30
N MET A 150 -0.03 -0.76 10.02
CA MET A 150 0.92 0.26 9.56
C MET A 150 0.66 1.63 10.20
N MET A 151 -0.60 2.04 10.29
CA MET A 151 -1.02 3.26 10.99
C MET A 151 -0.66 3.22 12.47
N MET A 152 -0.88 2.07 13.13
CA MET A 152 -0.48 1.89 14.52
C MET A 152 1.04 1.96 14.68
N ALA A 153 1.82 1.33 13.80
CA ALA A 153 3.27 1.37 13.81
C ALA A 153 3.80 2.81 13.68
N ILE A 154 3.28 3.60 12.74
CA ILE A 154 3.66 5.01 12.56
C ILE A 154 3.43 5.82 13.84
N ASN A 155 2.33 5.55 14.55
CA ASN A 155 1.91 6.30 15.73
C ASN A 155 2.45 5.76 17.06
N VAL A 156 3.04 4.56 17.09
CA VAL A 156 3.47 3.87 18.34
C VAL A 156 4.42 4.71 19.19
N THR A 157 5.20 5.59 18.57
CA THR A 157 6.16 6.48 19.25
C THR A 157 5.51 7.61 20.01
N HIS A 158 4.29 7.97 19.65
CA HIS A 158 3.48 8.99 20.33
C HIS A 158 2.58 8.39 21.44
N VAL A 159 2.57 7.06 21.53
CA VAL A 159 1.77 6.35 22.54
C VAL A 159 2.52 6.33 23.87
N ALA A 160 1.80 6.64 24.97
CA ALA A 160 2.35 6.57 26.33
C ALA A 160 2.83 5.15 26.65
N ASN A 161 3.89 5.02 27.46
CA ASN A 161 4.52 3.72 27.76
C ASN A 161 3.54 2.67 28.30
N ASN A 162 2.61 3.08 29.14
CA ASN A 162 1.56 2.20 29.70
C ASN A 162 0.56 1.66 28.67
N LYS A 163 0.46 2.30 27.50
CA LYS A 163 -0.44 1.89 26.39
C LYS A 163 0.29 1.16 25.25
N LYS A 164 1.62 1.00 25.32
CA LYS A 164 2.37 0.30 24.28
C LYS A 164 2.06 -1.19 24.23
N ALA A 165 1.99 -1.86 25.38
CA ALA A 165 1.69 -3.28 25.43
C ALA A 165 0.31 -3.62 24.81
N PRO A 166 -0.81 -2.95 25.19
CA PRO A 166 -2.10 -3.21 24.55
C PRO A 166 -2.11 -2.82 23.05
N ALA A 167 -1.36 -1.79 22.63
CA ALA A 167 -1.24 -1.46 21.22
C ALA A 167 -0.54 -2.56 20.41
N ILE A 168 0.54 -3.13 20.95
CA ILE A 168 1.24 -4.26 20.33
C ILE A 168 0.33 -5.49 20.26
N ALA A 169 -0.40 -5.80 21.35
CA ALA A 169 -1.36 -6.90 21.35
C ALA A 169 -2.46 -6.73 20.30
N ALA A 170 -3.02 -5.52 20.18
CA ALA A 170 -4.01 -5.20 19.15
C ALA A 170 -3.42 -5.33 17.73
N ALA A 171 -2.19 -4.90 17.51
CA ALA A 171 -1.51 -5.07 16.22
C ALA A 171 -1.33 -6.56 15.87
N LEU A 172 -0.95 -7.41 16.84
CA LEU A 172 -0.83 -8.85 16.63
C LEU A 172 -2.18 -9.49 16.26
N VAL A 173 -3.27 -9.11 16.92
CA VAL A 173 -4.62 -9.58 16.58
C VAL A 173 -5.01 -9.17 15.16
N LEU A 174 -4.72 -7.92 14.76
CA LEU A 174 -4.99 -7.45 13.40
C LEU A 174 -4.15 -8.20 12.34
N ILE A 175 -2.87 -8.51 12.64
CA ILE A 175 -2.02 -9.30 11.75
C ILE A 175 -2.60 -10.72 11.58
N LEU A 176 -3.01 -11.37 12.66
CA LEU A 176 -3.64 -12.70 12.60
C LEU A 176 -4.95 -12.66 11.80
N ALA A 177 -5.80 -11.65 12.03
CA ALA A 177 -7.01 -11.45 11.25
C ALA A 177 -6.70 -11.24 9.75
N GLY A 178 -5.66 -10.46 9.43
CA GLY A 178 -5.18 -10.27 8.07
C GLY A 178 -4.73 -11.58 7.42
N ILE A 179 -3.95 -12.41 8.12
CA ILE A 179 -3.52 -13.72 7.63
C ILE A 179 -4.73 -14.64 7.40
N CYS A 180 -5.69 -14.67 8.33
CA CYS A 180 -6.90 -15.48 8.18
C CYS A 180 -7.71 -15.06 6.95
N THR A 181 -7.90 -13.75 6.73
CA THR A 181 -8.61 -13.26 5.54
C THR A 181 -7.85 -13.55 4.25
N GLU A 182 -6.52 -13.45 4.25
CA GLU A 182 -5.68 -13.77 3.10
C GLU A 182 -5.75 -15.26 2.71
N VAL A 183 -5.84 -16.15 3.69
CA VAL A 183 -5.89 -17.61 3.45
C VAL A 183 -7.30 -18.10 3.10
N LEU A 184 -8.33 -17.54 3.74
CA LEU A 184 -9.70 -18.07 3.61
C LEU A 184 -10.54 -17.30 2.60
N VAL A 185 -10.42 -15.97 2.58
CA VAL A 185 -11.30 -15.12 1.78
C VAL A 185 -10.73 -14.85 0.39
N ASN A 186 -9.44 -14.50 0.29
CA ASN A 186 -8.82 -14.14 -0.98
C ASN A 186 -8.94 -15.24 -2.04
N PRO A 187 -8.62 -16.52 -1.76
CA PRO A 187 -8.68 -17.55 -2.80
C PRO A 187 -10.10 -17.73 -3.36
N VAL A 188 -11.12 -17.59 -2.50
CA VAL A 188 -12.53 -17.68 -2.92
C VAL A 188 -12.92 -16.51 -3.79
N LEU A 189 -12.56 -15.28 -3.40
CA LEU A 189 -12.85 -14.08 -4.17
C LEU A 189 -12.13 -14.08 -5.51
N VAL A 190 -10.83 -14.39 -5.53
CA VAL A 190 -10.04 -14.47 -6.76
C VAL A 190 -10.61 -15.53 -7.70
N LYS A 191 -10.97 -16.70 -7.19
CA LYS A 191 -11.57 -17.76 -7.99
C LYS A 191 -12.91 -17.35 -8.61
N ASN A 192 -13.77 -16.66 -7.85
CA ASN A 192 -15.04 -16.14 -8.37
C ASN A 192 -14.82 -15.07 -9.47
N VAL A 193 -13.82 -14.20 -9.31
CA VAL A 193 -13.48 -13.21 -10.34
C VAL A 193 -12.92 -13.89 -11.59
N ILE A 194 -12.08 -14.92 -11.44
CA ILE A 194 -11.57 -15.69 -12.59
C ILE A 194 -12.72 -16.32 -13.36
N TYR A 195 -13.71 -16.93 -12.70
CA TYR A 195 -14.90 -17.46 -13.37
C TYR A 195 -15.78 -16.41 -14.07
N MET A 196 -15.66 -15.13 -13.69
CA MET A 196 -16.33 -14.04 -14.40
C MET A 196 -15.57 -13.58 -15.65
N ILE A 197 -14.28 -13.85 -15.71
CA ILE A 197 -13.38 -13.44 -16.81
C ILE A 197 -13.43 -14.47 -17.95
N TYR A 198 -13.60 -15.75 -17.61
CA TYR A 198 -13.67 -16.91 -18.52
C TYR A 198 -15.07 -17.47 -18.58
#